data_671e561939c2586557f84cbcc273e664
#
_entry.id   671e561939c2586557f84cbcc273e664
#
_cell.length_a   1.000
_cell.length_b   1.000
_cell.length_c   1.000
_cell.angle_alpha   90.00
_cell.angle_beta   90.00
_cell.angle_gamma   90.00
#
_symmetry.space_group_name_H-M   'P 1'
#
loop_
_entity.id
_entity.type
_entity.pdbx_description
1 polymer ?
#
loop_
_entity_poly.entity_id
_entity_poly.type
_entity_poly.pdbx_seq_one_letter_code
_entity_poly.pdbx_strand_id
1 'polypeptide(L)'
;MSNKNIGDLAPVEQGASVSRRGFLKLAGASGLATAAGCLASASRAAAAGPDGTPEQIHLTWGKEPWAEVVISWASLSPALNPRVRFGRAGETKTTVHGVQRTYTDGLNGEIVCTYHARLHGLRPAVNYEYEVTADNDSNAAHPFTASFQTAPHGRAPFRWTSYGDLATPNTGWVLSSLQSRFAVQAVERFQPLFHLLNGDLCYANLNPAHQPEVWRDFGNNAQTSAANRPWMPCPGNHELEFNNGEQGLDSYLARYTLPENGTRFPGRWYSFRVSSVLFVSLDADDVVYQDAAAFVAGPGPLVPAASTGNPLIAPGTSLYVRGYSGGEQTRWLGETLRKASEDKGIDWIVVQMHQDALTSSKTGNGSDKGIREAWLPLFDRYGVDLVLCGHDHDYERSFPVRGCNHHAGMDAVTGEPVDTLQPRPVITTNPADGAFDTSQGTIHLILGGGGTSAPLDVYGLDAGTGNVQAKVFTKPNRPVPGTAANTFVRQPADALEDAIWSAQRDTGTGYGIAVFDHDPGKPGGKTTITMNYYHAPGADQTPSATYELFETITFSKTRRS
;
A
#
# COMPACT_ATOMS: atom_id res chain seq x y z
N MET A 1 -40.76 30.99 33.05
CA MET A 1 -41.33 29.71 33.54
C MET A 1 -40.99 28.62 32.55
N SER A 2 -40.23 27.88 32.99
CA SER A 2 -39.88 26.48 33.15
C SER A 2 -38.73 26.00 32.26
N ASN A 3 -37.55 25.89 32.88
CA ASN A 3 -36.41 25.05 32.47
C ASN A 3 -36.84 23.58 32.37
N LYS A 4 -36.44 22.88 31.33
CA LYS A 4 -36.22 21.45 31.39
C LYS A 4 -34.78 21.15 30.93
N ASN A 5 -33.99 20.64 31.86
CA ASN A 5 -32.70 20.01 31.69
C ASN A 5 -32.78 18.89 30.64
N ILE A 6 -31.83 18.89 29.73
CA ILE A 6 -31.48 17.70 28.93
C ILE A 6 -30.26 17.10 29.60
N GLY A 7 -30.40 15.90 30.06
CA GLY A 7 -29.42 15.17 30.82
C GLY A 7 -28.20 14.76 30.00
N ASP A 8 -27.13 14.55 30.75
CA ASP A 8 -25.83 14.03 30.36
C ASP A 8 -25.93 12.79 29.48
N LEU A 9 -25.47 12.90 28.25
CA LEU A 9 -25.04 11.77 27.45
C LEU A 9 -23.53 11.61 27.73
N ALA A 10 -23.19 10.47 28.28
CA ALA A 10 -21.81 10.05 28.46
C ALA A 10 -21.08 10.05 27.12
N PRO A 11 -19.78 10.39 27.11
CA PRO A 11 -18.99 10.35 25.89
C PRO A 11 -18.90 8.91 25.39
N VAL A 12 -19.24 8.71 24.13
CA VAL A 12 -18.94 7.47 23.40
C VAL A 12 -17.43 7.35 23.39
N GLU A 13 -16.90 6.27 23.92
CA GLU A 13 -15.49 5.95 23.83
C GLU A 13 -15.07 5.96 22.36
N GLN A 14 -14.21 6.91 22.01
CA GLN A 14 -13.54 6.96 20.72
C GLN A 14 -12.76 5.67 20.54
N GLY A 15 -12.93 5.02 19.40
CA GLY A 15 -12.17 3.84 19.02
C GLY A 15 -10.67 4.12 19.21
N ALA A 16 -10.06 3.41 20.13
CA ALA A 16 -8.68 3.63 20.50
C ALA A 16 -7.79 3.36 19.29
N SER A 17 -7.13 4.39 18.79
CA SER A 17 -5.91 4.21 18.01
C SER A 17 -4.95 3.46 18.94
N VAL A 18 -4.68 2.19 18.65
CA VAL A 18 -3.73 1.39 19.43
C VAL A 18 -2.35 1.95 19.13
N SER A 19 -1.89 2.87 19.95
CA SER A 19 -0.53 3.34 19.85
C SER A 19 0.40 2.15 20.05
N ARG A 20 1.54 2.10 19.37
CA ARG A 20 2.58 1.08 19.54
C ARG A 20 2.97 0.83 21.02
N ARG A 21 2.71 1.78 21.91
CA ARG A 21 2.84 1.61 23.38
C ARG A 21 1.86 0.58 23.95
N GLY A 22 0.66 0.45 23.40
CA GLY A 22 -0.31 -0.57 23.82
C GLY A 22 0.12 -1.98 23.44
N PHE A 23 0.65 -2.14 22.23
CA PHE A 23 1.16 -3.40 21.73
C PHE A 23 2.33 -3.96 22.57
N LEU A 24 3.29 -3.11 22.91
CA LEU A 24 4.45 -3.50 23.74
C LEU A 24 4.06 -3.85 25.20
N LYS A 25 2.99 -3.28 25.73
CA LYS A 25 2.49 -3.66 27.05
C LYS A 25 1.80 -5.03 27.08
N LEU A 26 1.16 -5.44 25.98
CA LEU A 26 0.59 -6.79 25.87
C LEU A 26 1.67 -7.88 25.74
N ALA A 27 2.72 -7.63 24.93
CA ALA A 27 3.83 -8.57 24.77
C ALA A 27 4.67 -8.75 26.05
N GLY A 28 4.76 -7.74 26.91
CA GLY A 28 5.50 -7.79 28.17
C GLY A 28 4.78 -8.49 29.32
N ALA A 29 3.49 -8.71 29.23
CA ALA A 29 2.69 -9.34 30.30
C ALA A 29 2.54 -10.86 30.15
N SER A 30 2.94 -11.46 29.03
CA SER A 30 2.79 -12.90 28.77
C SER A 30 4.02 -13.74 29.13
N GLY A 31 5.06 -13.15 29.68
CA GLY A 31 6.38 -13.75 29.87
C GLY A 31 6.61 -14.53 31.17
N LEU A 32 5.61 -14.77 32.02
CA LEU A 32 5.79 -15.52 33.26
C LEU A 32 4.54 -16.37 33.59
N ALA A 33 4.32 -17.44 32.87
CA ALA A 33 3.46 -18.53 33.28
C ALA A 33 3.95 -19.87 32.70
N THR A 34 4.80 -20.51 33.48
CA THR A 34 4.97 -21.96 33.66
C THR A 34 5.08 -22.87 32.45
N ALA A 35 6.27 -23.41 32.27
CA ALA A 35 6.60 -24.63 31.53
C ALA A 35 5.86 -25.87 32.11
N ALA A 36 4.57 -26.01 31.89
CA ALA A 36 3.79 -27.18 32.24
C ALA A 36 2.49 -27.32 31.44
N GLY A 37 2.51 -27.03 30.13
CA GLY A 37 1.32 -27.12 29.30
C GLY A 37 1.55 -27.58 27.84
N CYS A 38 2.78 -27.91 27.45
CA CYS A 38 3.12 -28.25 26.05
C CYS A 38 2.83 -29.71 25.67
N LEU A 39 1.89 -30.41 26.29
CA LEU A 39 1.53 -31.79 25.90
C LEU A 39 0.06 -31.97 25.49
N ALA A 40 -0.71 -30.90 25.32
CA ALA A 40 -2.14 -31.04 25.00
C ALA A 40 -2.58 -30.48 23.63
N SER A 41 -1.69 -29.94 22.80
CA SER A 41 -2.03 -29.43 21.47
C SER A 41 -1.58 -30.31 20.29
N ALA A 42 -1.04 -31.49 20.57
CA ALA A 42 -0.62 -32.45 19.52
C ALA A 42 -1.75 -33.35 18.98
N SER A 43 -3.01 -33.15 19.33
CA SER A 43 -4.10 -34.06 18.95
C SER A 43 -5.10 -33.51 17.92
N ARG A 44 -4.75 -32.47 17.16
CA ARG A 44 -5.60 -32.00 16.06
C ARG A 44 -5.02 -32.20 14.65
N ALA A 45 -3.89 -32.85 14.55
CA ALA A 45 -3.18 -33.08 13.29
C ALA A 45 -3.35 -34.49 12.71
N ALA A 46 -4.43 -35.20 12.99
CA ALA A 46 -4.56 -36.58 12.53
C ALA A 46 -5.92 -36.82 11.86
N ALA A 47 -6.30 -36.06 10.83
CA ALA A 47 -7.45 -36.45 10.00
C ALA A 47 -7.58 -35.76 8.64
N ALA A 48 -6.65 -35.00 8.15
CA ALA A 48 -6.67 -34.62 6.74
C ALA A 48 -5.32 -34.95 6.14
N GLY A 49 -5.29 -35.76 5.09
CA GLY A 49 -4.11 -35.90 4.25
C GLY A 49 -3.68 -34.52 3.75
N PRO A 50 -2.42 -34.35 3.33
CA PRO A 50 -1.91 -33.05 2.93
C PRO A 50 -2.79 -32.48 1.83
N ASP A 51 -3.50 -31.39 2.15
CA ASP A 51 -4.37 -30.68 1.24
C ASP A 51 -3.57 -29.59 0.52
N GLY A 52 -3.17 -29.87 -0.72
CA GLY A 52 -2.53 -28.93 -1.62
C GLY A 52 -3.51 -28.07 -2.41
N THR A 53 -4.76 -27.98 -1.97
CA THR A 53 -5.80 -27.18 -2.62
C THR A 53 -5.36 -25.71 -2.74
N PRO A 54 -5.37 -25.14 -3.96
CA PRO A 54 -5.01 -23.76 -4.19
C PRO A 54 -6.00 -22.79 -3.53
N GLU A 55 -5.48 -21.80 -2.81
CA GLU A 55 -6.22 -20.67 -2.24
C GLU A 55 -5.42 -19.37 -2.39
N GLN A 56 -6.03 -18.20 -2.11
CA GLN A 56 -5.37 -16.90 -2.20
C GLN A 56 -4.80 -16.61 -3.61
N ILE A 57 -5.50 -17.11 -4.65
CA ILE A 57 -5.03 -16.97 -6.02
C ILE A 57 -5.07 -15.51 -6.43
N HIS A 58 -3.95 -14.99 -6.91
CA HIS A 58 -3.83 -13.63 -7.39
C HIS A 58 -2.86 -13.52 -8.56
N LEU A 59 -3.05 -12.49 -9.36
CA LEU A 59 -2.19 -12.18 -10.49
C LEU A 59 -1.37 -10.93 -10.22
N THR A 60 -0.13 -10.97 -10.72
CA THR A 60 0.72 -9.78 -10.89
C THR A 60 1.31 -9.79 -12.30
N TRP A 61 1.78 -8.63 -12.74
CA TRP A 61 2.54 -8.57 -13.98
C TRP A 61 4.04 -8.75 -13.76
N GLY A 62 4.72 -9.24 -14.79
CA GLY A 62 6.15 -9.09 -14.95
C GLY A 62 6.51 -7.73 -15.54
N LYS A 63 7.71 -7.64 -16.08
CA LYS A 63 8.23 -6.40 -16.68
C LYS A 63 7.45 -5.96 -17.94
N GLU A 64 6.88 -6.93 -18.64
CA GLU A 64 6.14 -6.73 -19.89
C GLU A 64 4.67 -7.13 -19.73
N PRO A 65 3.81 -6.25 -19.20
CA PRO A 65 2.39 -6.54 -18.92
C PRO A 65 1.59 -7.06 -20.12
N TRP A 66 2.05 -6.78 -21.32
CA TRP A 66 1.43 -7.25 -22.57
C TRP A 66 1.81 -8.70 -22.94
N ALA A 67 2.86 -9.26 -22.32
CA ALA A 67 3.41 -10.57 -22.68
C ALA A 67 3.69 -11.47 -21.47
N GLU A 68 3.58 -10.94 -20.23
CA GLU A 68 3.91 -11.67 -19.00
C GLU A 68 2.84 -11.48 -17.93
N VAL A 69 2.45 -12.60 -17.31
CA VAL A 69 1.58 -12.63 -16.11
C VAL A 69 2.14 -13.65 -15.15
N VAL A 70 2.16 -13.35 -13.87
CA VAL A 70 2.45 -14.31 -12.80
C VAL A 70 1.16 -14.66 -12.10
N ILE A 71 0.87 -15.95 -12.01
CA ILE A 71 -0.22 -16.49 -11.21
C ILE A 71 0.39 -17.05 -9.94
N SER A 72 -0.01 -16.49 -8.81
CA SER A 72 0.46 -16.87 -7.48
C SER A 72 -0.69 -17.39 -6.63
N TRP A 73 -0.38 -18.36 -5.75
CA TRP A 73 -1.35 -18.93 -4.83
C TRP A 73 -0.66 -19.49 -3.59
N ALA A 74 -1.43 -19.86 -2.59
CA ALA A 74 -0.98 -20.58 -1.41
C ALA A 74 -1.73 -21.90 -1.26
N SER A 75 -1.26 -22.77 -0.36
CA SER A 75 -1.99 -23.94 0.13
C SER A 75 -1.67 -24.19 1.59
N LEU A 76 -2.60 -24.83 2.30
CA LEU A 76 -2.46 -25.14 3.74
C LEU A 76 -1.34 -26.15 4.03
N SER A 77 -1.03 -27.00 3.07
CA SER A 77 0.06 -27.98 3.13
C SER A 77 0.84 -27.96 1.81
N PRO A 78 2.07 -28.47 1.78
CA PRO A 78 2.85 -28.49 0.54
C PRO A 78 2.11 -29.16 -0.60
N ALA A 79 1.93 -28.44 -1.71
CA ALA A 79 1.28 -28.95 -2.91
C ALA A 79 2.23 -29.87 -3.69
N LEU A 80 1.73 -31.01 -4.12
CA LEU A 80 2.45 -31.94 -4.99
C LEU A 80 2.22 -31.59 -6.45
N ASN A 81 3.31 -31.37 -7.18
CA ASN A 81 3.26 -31.02 -8.60
C ASN A 81 2.32 -29.83 -8.90
N PRO A 82 2.48 -28.69 -8.19
CA PRO A 82 1.63 -27.51 -8.37
C PRO A 82 1.77 -26.96 -9.79
N ARG A 83 0.66 -26.63 -10.44
CA ARG A 83 0.68 -26.20 -11.85
C ARG A 83 -0.51 -25.34 -12.24
N VAL A 84 -0.27 -24.55 -13.27
CA VAL A 84 -1.28 -23.77 -13.98
C VAL A 84 -1.41 -24.33 -15.40
N ARG A 85 -2.65 -24.53 -15.86
CA ARG A 85 -2.95 -24.82 -17.26
C ARG A 85 -3.69 -23.62 -17.84
N PHE A 86 -3.17 -23.03 -18.91
CA PHE A 86 -3.73 -21.81 -19.47
C PHE A 86 -3.79 -21.87 -21.01
N GLY A 87 -4.65 -21.07 -21.59
CA GLY A 87 -4.81 -20.92 -23.03
C GLY A 87 -5.93 -19.96 -23.37
N ARG A 88 -6.10 -19.66 -24.64
CA ARG A 88 -7.27 -18.93 -25.11
C ARG A 88 -8.48 -19.88 -25.17
N ALA A 89 -9.69 -19.31 -25.11
CA ALA A 89 -10.92 -20.09 -25.22
C ALA A 89 -10.88 -20.96 -26.51
N GLY A 90 -11.13 -22.26 -26.34
CA GLY A 90 -11.15 -23.23 -27.43
C GLY A 90 -9.77 -23.71 -27.94
N GLU A 91 -8.66 -23.24 -27.35
CA GLU A 91 -7.30 -23.72 -27.66
C GLU A 91 -6.82 -24.81 -26.70
N THR A 92 -5.81 -25.55 -27.16
CA THR A 92 -5.10 -26.48 -26.26
C THR A 92 -4.37 -25.72 -25.18
N LYS A 93 -4.63 -26.07 -23.92
CA LYS A 93 -3.99 -25.43 -22.77
C LYS A 93 -2.52 -25.82 -22.63
N THR A 94 -1.69 -24.84 -22.36
CA THR A 94 -0.27 -25.01 -21.98
C THR A 94 -0.17 -25.19 -20.48
N THR A 95 0.74 -26.05 -20.02
CA THR A 95 1.01 -26.27 -18.59
C THR A 95 2.29 -25.55 -18.17
N VAL A 96 2.24 -24.82 -17.06
CA VAL A 96 3.38 -24.22 -16.38
C VAL A 96 3.38 -24.67 -14.93
N HIS A 97 4.52 -25.20 -14.46
CA HIS A 97 4.67 -25.61 -13.06
C HIS A 97 4.90 -24.42 -12.15
N GLY A 98 4.27 -24.45 -10.99
CA GLY A 98 4.47 -23.46 -9.94
C GLY A 98 5.82 -23.68 -9.23
N VAL A 99 6.57 -22.60 -9.10
CA VAL A 99 7.77 -22.57 -8.25
C VAL A 99 7.33 -22.30 -6.83
N GLN A 100 7.66 -23.21 -5.92
CA GLN A 100 7.36 -23.07 -4.50
C GLN A 100 8.30 -22.06 -3.84
N ARG A 101 7.72 -21.19 -3.03
CA ARG A 101 8.42 -20.39 -2.02
C ARG A 101 7.84 -20.71 -0.66
N THR A 102 8.69 -20.73 0.36
CA THR A 102 8.25 -20.89 1.74
C THR A 102 8.92 -19.85 2.59
N TYR A 103 8.22 -19.39 3.61
CA TYR A 103 8.84 -18.71 4.74
C TYR A 103 8.29 -19.30 6.04
N THR A 104 9.04 -19.11 7.11
CA THR A 104 8.58 -19.46 8.45
C THR A 104 8.28 -18.19 9.18
N ASP A 105 7.04 -18.04 9.67
CA ASP A 105 6.67 -16.88 10.48
C ASP A 105 7.54 -16.80 11.72
N GLY A 106 8.18 -15.66 11.92
CA GLY A 106 9.18 -15.45 12.96
C GLY A 106 8.61 -15.36 14.37
N LEU A 107 7.29 -15.25 14.52
CA LEU A 107 6.62 -15.12 15.83
C LEU A 107 5.88 -16.38 16.24
N ASN A 108 5.21 -17.07 15.34
CA ASN A 108 4.45 -18.28 15.66
C ASN A 108 5.08 -19.57 15.12
N GLY A 109 6.09 -19.49 14.24
CA GLY A 109 6.79 -20.64 13.68
C GLY A 109 6.02 -21.38 12.60
N GLU A 110 4.93 -20.86 12.10
CA GLU A 110 4.14 -21.47 11.02
C GLU A 110 4.91 -21.40 9.70
N ILE A 111 4.88 -22.51 8.95
CA ILE A 111 5.48 -22.58 7.61
C ILE A 111 4.39 -22.30 6.59
N VAL A 112 4.55 -21.23 5.83
CA VAL A 112 3.65 -20.82 4.76
C VAL A 112 4.21 -21.27 3.42
N CYS A 113 3.39 -21.98 2.63
CA CYS A 113 3.73 -22.46 1.30
C CYS A 113 3.01 -21.61 0.25
N THR A 114 3.78 -20.93 -0.59
CA THR A 114 3.29 -20.17 -1.74
C THR A 114 3.88 -20.72 -3.04
N TYR A 115 3.20 -20.49 -4.15
CA TYR A 115 3.58 -20.98 -5.47
C TYR A 115 3.41 -19.89 -6.50
N HIS A 116 4.29 -19.87 -7.51
CA HIS A 116 4.31 -18.84 -8.55
C HIS A 116 4.51 -19.50 -9.92
N ALA A 117 3.55 -19.36 -10.81
CA ALA A 117 3.66 -19.77 -12.20
C ALA A 117 3.80 -18.52 -13.08
N ARG A 118 4.96 -18.36 -13.71
CA ARG A 118 5.23 -17.24 -14.62
C ARG A 118 4.90 -17.62 -16.03
N LEU A 119 3.91 -16.96 -16.62
CA LEU A 119 3.47 -17.15 -18.00
C LEU A 119 4.17 -16.12 -18.89
N HIS A 120 4.79 -16.59 -19.97
CA HIS A 120 5.53 -15.75 -20.92
C HIS A 120 5.02 -15.93 -22.34
N GLY A 121 5.37 -15.00 -23.23
CA GLY A 121 5.05 -15.07 -24.64
C GLY A 121 3.56 -14.93 -24.93
N LEU A 122 2.84 -14.27 -24.04
CA LEU A 122 1.42 -13.98 -24.22
C LEU A 122 1.22 -12.94 -25.34
N ARG A 123 0.05 -12.93 -25.94
CA ARG A 123 -0.31 -11.92 -26.95
C ARG A 123 -0.92 -10.70 -26.27
N PRO A 124 -0.58 -9.47 -26.72
CA PRO A 124 -1.15 -8.24 -26.19
C PRO A 124 -2.67 -8.14 -26.35
N ALA A 125 -3.35 -7.57 -25.36
CA ALA A 125 -4.80 -7.31 -25.36
C ALA A 125 -5.66 -8.56 -25.63
N VAL A 126 -5.24 -9.72 -25.11
CA VAL A 126 -5.92 -11.01 -25.31
C VAL A 126 -6.39 -11.58 -23.98
N ASN A 127 -7.60 -12.15 -23.98
CA ASN A 127 -8.14 -12.90 -22.86
C ASN A 127 -7.60 -14.33 -22.84
N TYR A 128 -7.14 -14.77 -21.68
CA TYR A 128 -6.70 -16.11 -21.38
C TYR A 128 -7.53 -16.71 -20.26
N GLU A 129 -7.89 -17.98 -20.40
CA GLU A 129 -8.47 -18.80 -19.34
C GLU A 129 -7.37 -19.61 -18.68
N TYR A 130 -7.47 -19.84 -17.39
CA TYR A 130 -6.53 -20.70 -16.68
C TYR A 130 -7.20 -21.51 -15.58
N GLU A 131 -6.52 -22.58 -15.17
CA GLU A 131 -6.86 -23.41 -14.03
C GLU A 131 -5.62 -23.62 -13.16
N VAL A 132 -5.80 -23.68 -11.86
CA VAL A 132 -4.74 -23.95 -10.88
C VAL A 132 -5.06 -25.26 -10.17
N THR A 133 -4.07 -26.16 -10.04
CA THR A 133 -4.27 -27.47 -9.40
C THR A 133 -2.95 -28.07 -8.90
N ALA A 134 -3.04 -29.11 -8.09
CA ALA A 134 -1.96 -29.95 -7.61
C ALA A 134 -2.39 -31.41 -7.58
N ASP A 135 -1.45 -32.36 -7.48
CA ASP A 135 -1.80 -33.80 -7.47
C ASP A 135 -2.47 -34.23 -6.15
N ASN A 136 -2.25 -33.48 -5.07
CA ASN A 136 -2.89 -33.65 -3.77
C ASN A 136 -3.95 -32.55 -3.47
N ASP A 137 -4.52 -31.96 -4.51
CA ASP A 137 -5.65 -31.04 -4.40
C ASP A 137 -6.91 -31.86 -4.02
N SER A 138 -7.49 -31.58 -2.86
CA SER A 138 -8.72 -32.24 -2.40
C SER A 138 -9.93 -31.93 -3.27
N ASN A 139 -9.84 -30.85 -4.06
CA ASN A 139 -10.88 -30.41 -4.98
C ASN A 139 -10.51 -30.64 -6.47
N ALA A 140 -9.59 -31.57 -6.76
CA ALA A 140 -9.06 -31.78 -8.11
C ALA A 140 -10.13 -32.12 -9.18
N ALA A 141 -11.31 -32.62 -8.77
CA ALA A 141 -12.46 -32.82 -9.67
C ALA A 141 -13.07 -31.47 -10.16
N HIS A 142 -12.86 -30.41 -9.43
CA HIS A 142 -13.34 -29.04 -9.71
C HIS A 142 -12.21 -28.03 -9.47
N PRO A 143 -11.16 -28.02 -10.30
CA PRO A 143 -10.01 -27.16 -10.11
C PRO A 143 -10.44 -25.69 -10.14
N PHE A 144 -9.69 -24.84 -9.45
CA PHE A 144 -9.95 -23.40 -9.53
C PHE A 144 -9.74 -22.92 -10.96
N THR A 145 -10.72 -22.19 -11.49
CA THR A 145 -10.66 -21.60 -12.84
C THR A 145 -10.98 -20.11 -12.82
N ALA A 146 -10.24 -19.34 -13.62
CA ALA A 146 -10.50 -17.93 -13.84
C ALA A 146 -9.98 -17.49 -15.21
N SER A 147 -10.08 -16.20 -15.51
CA SER A 147 -9.57 -15.61 -16.74
C SER A 147 -8.93 -14.25 -16.47
N PHE A 148 -8.03 -13.85 -17.35
CA PHE A 148 -7.40 -12.53 -17.30
C PHE A 148 -7.17 -11.98 -18.70
N GLN A 149 -7.02 -10.66 -18.80
CA GLN A 149 -6.63 -9.96 -20.02
C GLN A 149 -5.20 -9.45 -19.88
N THR A 150 -4.37 -9.65 -20.92
CA THR A 150 -3.05 -9.03 -21.02
C THR A 150 -3.19 -7.55 -21.37
N ALA A 151 -2.20 -6.75 -20.96
CA ALA A 151 -2.17 -5.34 -21.31
C ALA A 151 -2.01 -5.13 -22.83
N PRO A 152 -2.47 -4.01 -23.38
CA PRO A 152 -2.19 -3.65 -24.78
C PRO A 152 -0.70 -3.32 -24.96
N HIS A 153 -0.17 -3.67 -26.13
CA HIS A 153 1.15 -3.21 -26.54
C HIS A 153 1.00 -1.90 -27.36
N GLY A 154 1.78 -0.90 -27.00
CA GLY A 154 1.67 0.42 -27.62
C GLY A 154 0.53 1.27 -27.04
N ARG A 155 0.23 2.39 -27.71
CA ARG A 155 -0.73 3.39 -27.23
C ARG A 155 -2.18 2.93 -27.43
N ALA A 156 -2.87 2.71 -26.31
CA ALA A 156 -4.28 2.31 -26.29
C ALA A 156 -4.96 2.88 -25.04
N PRO A 157 -6.26 3.11 -25.04
CA PRO A 157 -7.00 3.45 -23.84
C PRO A 157 -7.07 2.25 -22.90
N PHE A 158 -7.07 2.52 -21.59
CA PHE A 158 -7.28 1.49 -20.58
C PHE A 158 -7.77 2.13 -19.28
N ARG A 159 -8.35 1.29 -18.42
CA ARG A 159 -8.82 1.67 -17.07
C ARG A 159 -7.99 0.96 -16.02
N TRP A 160 -7.69 1.65 -14.90
CA TRP A 160 -7.21 1.04 -13.68
C TRP A 160 -7.94 1.61 -12.47
N THR A 161 -7.83 0.93 -11.34
CA THR A 161 -8.36 1.39 -10.06
C THR A 161 -7.25 1.44 -9.03
N SER A 162 -7.46 2.22 -7.96
CA SER A 162 -6.50 2.31 -6.86
C SER A 162 -7.20 2.61 -5.54
N TYR A 163 -6.68 2.00 -4.50
CA TYR A 163 -6.80 2.34 -3.08
C TYR A 163 -5.65 1.69 -2.29
N GLY A 164 -5.45 2.08 -1.04
CA GLY A 164 -4.60 1.41 -0.05
C GLY A 164 -5.40 0.94 1.14
N ASP A 165 -4.72 0.39 2.15
CA ASP A 165 -5.26 0.17 3.49
C ASP A 165 -6.51 -0.72 3.48
N LEU A 166 -6.38 -1.89 2.82
CA LEU A 166 -7.53 -2.75 2.56
C LEU A 166 -7.98 -3.54 3.79
N ALA A 167 -7.05 -4.04 4.61
CA ALA A 167 -7.35 -4.92 5.73
C ALA A 167 -8.06 -6.23 5.33
N THR A 168 -8.76 -6.87 6.26
CA THR A 168 -9.50 -8.11 6.04
C THR A 168 -10.96 -7.97 6.44
N PRO A 169 -11.88 -8.77 5.87
CA PRO A 169 -13.28 -8.74 6.27
C PRO A 169 -13.58 -9.49 7.57
N ASN A 170 -12.61 -10.19 8.16
CA ASN A 170 -12.76 -10.91 9.41
C ASN A 170 -12.57 -9.98 10.61
N THR A 171 -13.67 -9.52 11.18
CA THR A 171 -13.67 -8.57 12.30
C THR A 171 -13.11 -9.11 13.63
N GLY A 172 -12.59 -10.33 13.63
CA GLY A 172 -11.83 -10.88 14.78
C GLY A 172 -10.39 -10.35 14.85
N TRP A 173 -9.87 -9.76 13.80
CA TRP A 173 -8.52 -9.21 13.75
C TRP A 173 -8.50 -7.72 14.08
N VAL A 174 -7.36 -7.25 14.57
CA VAL A 174 -7.13 -5.82 14.82
C VAL A 174 -7.12 -5.08 13.49
N LEU A 175 -7.75 -3.94 13.43
CA LEU A 175 -7.86 -3.09 12.23
C LEU A 175 -8.47 -3.83 11.02
N SER A 176 -9.54 -4.58 11.27
CA SER A 176 -10.30 -5.30 10.24
C SER A 176 -11.69 -4.71 10.08
N SER A 177 -12.27 -4.86 8.89
CA SER A 177 -13.56 -4.29 8.56
C SER A 177 -14.28 -5.09 7.49
N LEU A 178 -15.60 -5.29 7.65
CA LEU A 178 -16.44 -5.86 6.59
C LEU A 178 -16.42 -5.04 5.30
N GLN A 179 -16.07 -3.75 5.38
CA GLN A 179 -15.92 -2.89 4.19
C GLN A 179 -14.83 -3.39 3.24
N SER A 180 -13.80 -4.10 3.73
CA SER A 180 -12.77 -4.73 2.91
C SER A 180 -13.34 -5.66 1.83
N ARG A 181 -14.43 -6.37 2.14
CA ARG A 181 -15.14 -7.22 1.15
C ARG A 181 -15.79 -6.36 0.06
N PHE A 182 -16.43 -5.29 0.44
CA PHE A 182 -17.12 -4.41 -0.51
C PHE A 182 -16.14 -3.61 -1.36
N ALA A 183 -14.98 -3.26 -0.82
CA ALA A 183 -13.89 -2.63 -1.58
C ALA A 183 -13.38 -3.55 -2.69
N VAL A 184 -13.15 -4.83 -2.40
CA VAL A 184 -12.75 -5.82 -3.43
C VAL A 184 -13.86 -5.99 -4.49
N GLN A 185 -15.13 -6.05 -4.08
CA GLN A 185 -16.26 -6.12 -5.01
C GLN A 185 -16.39 -4.84 -5.87
N ALA A 186 -16.02 -3.69 -5.32
CA ALA A 186 -16.03 -2.44 -6.08
C ALA A 186 -15.01 -2.48 -7.23
N VAL A 187 -13.83 -3.08 -7.05
CA VAL A 187 -12.87 -3.30 -8.14
C VAL A 187 -13.53 -4.08 -9.28
N GLU A 188 -14.24 -5.18 -8.96
CA GLU A 188 -14.93 -5.99 -9.97
C GLU A 188 -16.07 -5.22 -10.66
N ARG A 189 -16.79 -4.37 -9.93
CA ARG A 189 -17.85 -3.51 -10.52
C ARG A 189 -17.32 -2.59 -11.61
N PHE A 190 -16.14 -2.03 -11.43
CA PHE A 190 -15.53 -1.10 -12.39
C PHE A 190 -14.75 -1.80 -13.51
N GLN A 191 -14.46 -3.09 -13.38
CA GLN A 191 -13.77 -3.93 -14.36
C GLN A 191 -12.49 -3.29 -14.93
N PRO A 192 -11.54 -2.87 -14.08
CA PRO A 192 -10.28 -2.31 -14.56
C PRO A 192 -9.42 -3.40 -15.22
N LEU A 193 -8.45 -2.98 -16.03
CA LEU A 193 -7.42 -3.85 -16.55
C LEU A 193 -6.53 -4.39 -15.41
N PHE A 194 -6.25 -3.55 -14.40
CA PHE A 194 -5.50 -3.89 -13.20
C PHE A 194 -5.88 -2.97 -12.04
N HIS A 195 -5.42 -3.33 -10.85
CA HIS A 195 -5.60 -2.57 -9.61
C HIS A 195 -4.25 -2.23 -8.99
N LEU A 196 -4.08 -0.99 -8.50
CA LEU A 196 -2.96 -0.57 -7.66
C LEU A 196 -3.39 -0.61 -6.20
N LEU A 197 -2.65 -1.35 -5.36
CA LEU A 197 -2.89 -1.43 -3.93
C LEU A 197 -1.77 -0.68 -3.20
N ASN A 198 -2.10 0.48 -2.61
CA ASN A 198 -1.14 1.47 -2.12
C ASN A 198 -0.63 1.16 -0.70
N GLY A 199 -0.23 -0.09 -0.43
CA GLY A 199 0.33 -0.49 0.86
C GLY A 199 -0.71 -0.76 1.95
N ASP A 200 -0.23 -1.22 3.09
CA ASP A 200 -1.00 -1.65 4.26
C ASP A 200 -2.11 -2.63 3.85
N LEU A 201 -1.66 -3.81 3.37
CA LEU A 201 -2.53 -4.77 2.72
C LEU A 201 -3.50 -5.40 3.70
N CYS A 202 -3.00 -5.94 4.82
CA CYS A 202 -3.81 -6.77 5.70
C CYS A 202 -3.65 -6.51 7.21
N TYR A 203 -2.67 -5.70 7.64
CA TYR A 203 -2.38 -5.41 9.05
C TYR A 203 -2.02 -6.65 9.89
N ALA A 204 -1.37 -7.63 9.28
CA ALA A 204 -0.98 -8.86 9.98
C ALA A 204 -0.03 -8.60 11.15
N ASN A 205 0.86 -7.61 11.06
CA ASN A 205 1.77 -7.21 12.12
C ASN A 205 1.08 -6.75 13.41
N LEU A 206 -0.19 -6.36 13.36
CA LEU A 206 -1.00 -6.01 14.54
C LEU A 206 -1.59 -7.26 15.23
N ASN A 207 -1.46 -8.43 14.63
CA ASN A 207 -1.96 -9.70 15.11
C ASN A 207 -0.81 -10.73 15.20
N PRO A 208 0.20 -10.50 16.05
CA PRO A 208 1.49 -11.20 16.00
C PRO A 208 1.43 -12.72 16.22
N ALA A 209 0.40 -13.21 16.90
CA ALA A 209 0.20 -14.64 17.08
C ALA A 209 -0.49 -15.33 15.87
N HIS A 210 -0.97 -14.56 14.91
CA HIS A 210 -1.86 -15.00 13.83
C HIS A 210 -1.53 -14.36 12.47
N GLN A 211 -0.29 -13.91 12.26
CA GLN A 211 0.08 -13.24 11.01
C GLN A 211 -0.26 -14.05 9.76
N PRO A 212 0.06 -15.35 9.66
CA PRO A 212 -0.30 -16.16 8.51
C PRO A 212 -1.79 -16.28 8.24
N GLU A 213 -2.61 -16.37 9.30
CA GLU A 213 -4.06 -16.46 9.18
C GLU A 213 -4.67 -15.13 8.70
N VAL A 214 -4.14 -13.99 9.15
CA VAL A 214 -4.57 -12.66 8.69
C VAL A 214 -4.27 -12.51 7.20
N TRP A 215 -3.06 -12.88 6.77
CA TRP A 215 -2.69 -12.92 5.35
C TRP A 215 -3.59 -13.85 4.53
N ARG A 216 -3.96 -14.98 5.10
CA ARG A 216 -4.86 -15.93 4.44
C ARG A 216 -6.26 -15.34 4.25
N ASP A 217 -6.82 -14.70 5.28
CA ASP A 217 -8.12 -14.04 5.19
C ASP A 217 -8.10 -12.90 4.15
N PHE A 218 -7.03 -12.09 4.14
CA PHE A 218 -6.83 -11.07 3.12
C PHE A 218 -6.76 -11.69 1.72
N GLY A 219 -5.89 -12.69 1.50
CA GLY A 219 -5.69 -13.31 0.20
C GLY A 219 -6.97 -13.96 -0.34
N ASN A 220 -7.75 -14.63 0.52
CA ASN A 220 -9.02 -15.24 0.13
C ASN A 220 -10.11 -14.19 -0.18
N ASN A 221 -10.09 -13.04 0.50
CA ASN A 221 -10.96 -11.92 0.14
C ASN A 221 -10.55 -11.29 -1.21
N ALA A 222 -9.27 -10.98 -1.36
CA ALA A 222 -8.73 -10.35 -2.57
C ALA A 222 -8.87 -11.25 -3.80
N GLN A 223 -8.79 -12.59 -3.65
CA GLN A 223 -8.91 -13.57 -4.72
C GLN A 223 -10.14 -13.36 -5.60
N THR A 224 -11.25 -12.88 -5.04
CA THR A 224 -12.49 -12.65 -5.80
C THR A 224 -12.32 -11.65 -6.95
N SER A 225 -11.31 -10.78 -6.87
CA SER A 225 -10.90 -9.87 -7.93
C SER A 225 -9.50 -10.19 -8.45
N ALA A 226 -8.52 -10.39 -7.57
CA ALA A 226 -7.12 -10.55 -7.92
C ALA A 226 -6.83 -11.82 -8.75
N ALA A 227 -7.73 -12.78 -8.78
CA ALA A 227 -7.66 -13.93 -9.68
C ALA A 227 -8.05 -13.60 -11.13
N ASN A 228 -8.72 -12.47 -11.38
CA ASN A 228 -9.22 -12.12 -12.72
C ASN A 228 -8.44 -10.95 -13.35
N ARG A 229 -7.65 -10.24 -12.56
CA ARG A 229 -6.84 -9.09 -13.01
C ARG A 229 -5.64 -8.89 -12.10
N PRO A 230 -4.52 -8.40 -12.62
CA PRO A 230 -3.36 -8.14 -11.78
C PRO A 230 -3.64 -7.09 -10.70
N TRP A 231 -3.25 -7.42 -9.49
CA TRP A 231 -3.16 -6.50 -8.38
C TRP A 231 -1.68 -6.21 -8.13
N MET A 232 -1.31 -4.93 -8.23
CA MET A 232 0.07 -4.48 -8.18
C MET A 232 0.30 -3.69 -6.88
N PRO A 233 0.72 -4.35 -5.79
CA PRO A 233 0.89 -3.70 -4.49
C PRO A 233 2.22 -2.98 -4.37
N CYS A 234 2.29 -1.91 -3.57
CA CYS A 234 3.52 -1.51 -2.89
C CYS A 234 3.48 -1.96 -1.43
N PRO A 235 4.62 -2.10 -0.74
CA PRO A 235 4.61 -2.32 0.71
C PRO A 235 4.21 -1.03 1.44
N GLY A 236 3.55 -1.18 2.59
CA GLY A 236 3.31 -0.13 3.57
C GLY A 236 4.00 -0.44 4.90
N ASN A 237 3.88 0.44 5.88
CA ASN A 237 4.53 0.24 7.18
C ASN A 237 3.95 -0.95 7.96
N HIS A 238 2.76 -1.43 7.62
CA HIS A 238 2.17 -2.62 8.21
C HIS A 238 2.60 -3.92 7.53
N GLU A 239 3.31 -3.89 6.42
CA GLU A 239 4.02 -5.04 5.85
C GLU A 239 5.35 -5.32 6.54
N LEU A 240 5.85 -4.39 7.38
CA LEU A 240 7.04 -4.60 8.22
C LEU A 240 6.69 -5.46 9.44
N GLU A 241 6.74 -6.77 9.26
CA GLU A 241 6.41 -7.75 10.28
C GLU A 241 7.65 -8.13 11.09
N PHE A 242 7.51 -8.10 12.40
CA PHE A 242 8.60 -8.39 13.32
C PHE A 242 9.11 -9.83 13.17
N ASN A 243 10.44 -10.01 13.08
CA ASN A 243 11.13 -11.29 12.85
C ASN A 243 10.86 -11.97 11.49
N ASN A 244 10.14 -11.35 10.58
CA ASN A 244 9.91 -11.88 9.23
C ASN A 244 10.94 -11.31 8.24
N GLY A 245 12.19 -11.76 8.38
CA GLY A 245 13.31 -11.33 7.57
C GLY A 245 14.01 -10.06 8.07
N GLU A 246 15.03 -9.64 7.34
CA GLU A 246 15.93 -8.56 7.73
C GLU A 246 15.23 -7.19 7.83
N GLN A 247 14.22 -6.95 6.99
CA GLN A 247 13.39 -5.74 7.02
C GLN A 247 11.91 -6.04 7.30
N GLY A 248 11.60 -7.24 7.81
CA GLY A 248 10.22 -7.63 8.13
C GLY A 248 9.32 -7.96 6.93
N LEU A 249 9.88 -8.03 5.71
CA LEU A 249 9.10 -8.16 4.47
C LEU A 249 9.00 -9.59 3.91
N ASP A 250 9.50 -10.62 4.62
CA ASP A 250 9.53 -11.99 4.08
C ASP A 250 8.13 -12.51 3.74
N SER A 251 7.14 -12.16 4.55
CA SER A 251 5.74 -12.52 4.32
C SER A 251 5.19 -11.94 3.02
N TYR A 252 5.43 -10.64 2.78
CA TYR A 252 5.06 -9.95 1.55
C TYR A 252 5.82 -10.51 0.33
N LEU A 253 7.15 -10.64 0.44
CA LEU A 253 8.02 -11.11 -0.65
C LEU A 253 7.79 -12.58 -1.00
N ALA A 254 7.33 -13.41 -0.05
CA ALA A 254 6.95 -14.77 -0.34
C ALA A 254 5.67 -14.87 -1.18
N ARG A 255 4.72 -13.95 -0.98
CA ARG A 255 3.42 -13.96 -1.66
C ARG A 255 3.44 -13.31 -3.04
N TYR A 256 4.23 -12.25 -3.23
CA TYR A 256 4.21 -11.50 -4.47
C TYR A 256 5.46 -11.73 -5.33
N THR A 257 5.22 -11.98 -6.61
CA THR A 257 6.26 -11.96 -7.64
C THR A 257 6.02 -10.76 -8.53
N LEU A 258 6.81 -9.71 -8.35
CA LEU A 258 6.67 -8.41 -8.98
C LEU A 258 7.75 -8.18 -10.05
N PRO A 259 7.66 -7.14 -10.88
CA PRO A 259 8.69 -6.83 -11.86
C PRO A 259 10.08 -6.66 -11.24
N GLU A 260 11.08 -7.21 -11.88
CA GLU A 260 12.47 -7.09 -11.43
C GLU A 260 12.97 -5.65 -11.58
N ASN A 261 13.59 -5.12 -10.54
CA ASN A 261 14.16 -3.76 -10.52
C ASN A 261 15.67 -3.73 -10.81
N GLY A 262 16.34 -4.88 -10.85
CA GLY A 262 17.78 -4.98 -11.08
C GLY A 262 18.64 -4.53 -9.90
N THR A 263 18.08 -4.38 -8.71
CA THR A 263 18.75 -4.02 -7.47
C THR A 263 18.92 -5.22 -6.53
N ARG A 264 19.59 -5.02 -5.40
CA ARG A 264 19.71 -6.05 -4.35
C ARG A 264 18.41 -6.33 -3.60
N PHE A 265 17.37 -5.54 -3.85
CA PHE A 265 16.09 -5.57 -3.14
C PHE A 265 14.93 -5.85 -4.11
N PRO A 266 14.87 -7.06 -4.71
CA PRO A 266 13.81 -7.41 -5.63
C PRO A 266 12.45 -7.42 -4.94
N GLY A 267 11.40 -7.00 -5.65
CA GLY A 267 10.02 -7.05 -5.18
C GLY A 267 9.59 -5.92 -4.23
N ARG A 268 10.51 -5.06 -3.75
CA ARG A 268 10.19 -3.96 -2.83
C ARG A 268 9.77 -2.69 -3.56
N TRP A 269 10.47 -2.39 -4.64
CA TRP A 269 10.11 -1.32 -5.58
C TRP A 269 10.29 -1.84 -7.00
N TYR A 270 9.51 -1.33 -7.92
CA TYR A 270 9.50 -1.79 -9.30
C TYR A 270 8.85 -0.77 -10.23
N SER A 271 8.91 -1.02 -11.52
CA SER A 271 8.16 -0.25 -12.51
C SER A 271 7.65 -1.16 -13.63
N PHE A 272 6.54 -0.77 -14.22
CA PHE A 272 5.96 -1.41 -15.40
C PHE A 272 5.27 -0.36 -16.27
N ARG A 273 5.05 -0.70 -17.53
CA ARG A 273 4.42 0.21 -18.49
C ARG A 273 3.16 -0.38 -19.08
N VAL A 274 2.09 0.39 -19.09
CA VAL A 274 0.87 0.08 -19.85
C VAL A 274 0.58 1.23 -20.79
N SER A 275 0.45 0.95 -22.08
CA SER A 275 0.26 1.96 -23.11
C SER A 275 1.37 3.04 -23.09
N SER A 276 1.02 4.30 -22.87
CA SER A 276 1.96 5.41 -22.71
C SER A 276 2.09 5.90 -21.26
N VAL A 277 1.72 5.07 -20.28
CA VAL A 277 1.83 5.37 -18.87
C VAL A 277 2.89 4.47 -18.24
N LEU A 278 3.89 5.08 -17.61
CA LEU A 278 4.82 4.38 -16.72
C LEU A 278 4.27 4.43 -15.29
N PHE A 279 4.15 3.28 -14.66
CA PHE A 279 3.85 3.12 -13.25
C PHE A 279 5.13 2.77 -12.50
N VAL A 280 5.38 3.48 -11.40
CA VAL A 280 6.55 3.30 -10.53
C VAL A 280 6.05 3.05 -9.12
N SER A 281 6.31 1.88 -8.59
CA SER A 281 5.95 1.49 -7.22
C SER A 281 7.16 1.61 -6.31
N LEU A 282 7.02 2.27 -5.19
CA LEU A 282 8.10 2.57 -4.24
C LEU A 282 7.80 1.98 -2.86
N ASP A 283 8.86 1.65 -2.14
CA ASP A 283 8.86 1.33 -0.73
C ASP A 283 9.24 2.60 0.06
N ALA A 284 8.25 3.29 0.59
CA ALA A 284 8.49 4.57 1.27
C ALA A 284 9.19 4.38 2.63
N ASP A 285 9.12 3.20 3.24
CA ASP A 285 9.82 2.90 4.49
C ASP A 285 11.35 3.07 4.39
N ASP A 286 11.89 3.03 3.18
CA ASP A 286 13.31 3.30 2.93
C ASP A 286 13.71 4.76 3.24
N VAL A 287 12.79 5.72 3.13
CA VAL A 287 13.11 7.16 3.26
C VAL A 287 12.33 7.91 4.32
N VAL A 288 11.19 7.41 4.79
CA VAL A 288 10.33 8.11 5.75
C VAL A 288 11.00 8.39 7.09
N TYR A 289 10.58 9.46 7.75
CA TYR A 289 10.97 9.80 9.12
C TYR A 289 10.05 9.18 10.17
N GLN A 290 8.75 9.09 9.87
CA GLN A 290 7.81 8.36 10.70
C GLN A 290 7.97 6.86 10.51
N ASP A 291 7.52 6.07 11.43
CA ASP A 291 7.33 4.62 11.38
C ASP A 291 8.45 3.77 10.74
N ALA A 292 9.50 4.41 10.22
CA ALA A 292 10.58 3.76 9.53
C ALA A 292 11.07 2.59 10.34
N ALA A 293 10.78 1.40 9.93
CA ALA A 293 11.29 0.10 10.36
C ALA A 293 12.06 0.10 11.69
N ALA A 294 11.66 0.96 12.62
CA ALA A 294 12.37 1.28 13.86
C ALA A 294 12.57 0.06 14.77
N PHE A 295 11.89 -1.01 14.46
CA PHE A 295 11.95 -2.29 15.18
C PHE A 295 12.45 -3.44 14.29
N VAL A 296 12.92 -3.14 13.08
CA VAL A 296 13.42 -4.14 12.12
C VAL A 296 14.94 -4.05 12.01
N ALA A 297 15.60 -5.18 11.93
CA ALA A 297 17.03 -5.25 11.66
C ALA A 297 17.30 -5.08 10.16
N GLY A 298 18.34 -4.32 9.79
CA GLY A 298 18.67 -4.11 8.39
C GLY A 298 19.96 -3.31 8.15
N PRO A 299 20.34 -3.08 6.90
CA PRO A 299 21.62 -2.46 6.53
C PRO A 299 21.61 -0.92 6.55
N GLY A 300 20.53 -0.28 6.99
CA GLY A 300 20.43 1.19 7.07
C GLY A 300 21.33 1.85 8.12
N PRO A 301 21.11 3.13 8.48
CA PRO A 301 21.75 3.73 9.65
C PRO A 301 21.37 2.95 10.89
N LEU A 302 22.34 2.27 11.48
CA LEU A 302 22.10 1.17 12.40
C LEU A 302 22.33 1.61 13.86
N VAL A 303 21.44 1.14 14.72
CA VAL A 303 21.66 1.18 16.18
C VAL A 303 21.97 -0.24 16.63
N PRO A 304 23.08 -0.46 17.36
CA PRO A 304 23.43 -1.79 17.84
C PRO A 304 22.30 -2.40 18.68
N ALA A 305 21.91 -3.62 18.40
CA ALA A 305 20.82 -4.32 19.10
C ALA A 305 21.07 -4.41 20.63
N ALA A 306 22.34 -4.54 21.03
CA ALA A 306 22.73 -4.55 22.44
C ALA A 306 22.34 -3.25 23.18
N SER A 307 22.21 -2.12 22.50
CA SER A 307 21.79 -0.85 23.11
C SER A 307 20.26 -0.73 23.23
N THR A 308 19.52 -1.63 22.61
CA THR A 308 18.06 -1.58 22.59
C THR A 308 17.44 -2.46 23.67
N GLY A 309 18.17 -3.49 24.14
CA GLY A 309 17.67 -4.47 25.13
C GLY A 309 16.48 -5.30 24.63
N ASN A 310 16.15 -5.29 23.33
CA ASN A 310 15.03 -6.07 22.81
C ASN A 310 15.35 -7.57 22.77
N PRO A 311 14.67 -8.42 23.55
CA PRO A 311 14.94 -9.85 23.59
C PRO A 311 14.61 -10.58 22.28
N LEU A 312 13.84 -9.97 21.40
CA LEU A 312 13.44 -10.53 20.11
C LEU A 312 14.46 -10.25 19.00
N ILE A 313 15.42 -9.37 19.26
CA ILE A 313 16.50 -9.07 18.31
C ILE A 313 17.74 -9.84 18.72
N ALA A 314 18.25 -10.69 17.84
CA ALA A 314 19.42 -11.50 18.12
C ALA A 314 20.64 -10.64 18.45
N PRO A 315 21.51 -11.06 19.39
CA PRO A 315 22.76 -10.37 19.69
C PRO A 315 23.61 -10.18 18.42
N GLY A 316 24.12 -8.97 18.24
CA GLY A 316 24.92 -8.62 17.07
C GLY A 316 24.12 -8.12 15.85
N THR A 317 22.81 -8.20 15.88
CA THR A 317 21.93 -7.57 14.90
C THR A 317 21.88 -6.06 15.13
N SER A 318 21.71 -5.29 14.08
CA SER A 318 21.53 -3.84 14.17
C SER A 318 20.11 -3.46 13.77
N LEU A 319 19.55 -2.47 14.44
CA LEU A 319 18.25 -1.92 14.10
C LEU A 319 18.36 -1.00 12.90
N TYR A 320 17.45 -1.17 11.99
CA TYR A 320 17.23 -0.22 10.93
C TYR A 320 16.43 0.98 11.47
N VAL A 321 16.80 2.18 11.04
CA VAL A 321 16.09 3.43 11.37
C VAL A 321 15.44 4.02 10.13
N ARG A 322 16.20 4.23 9.07
CA ARG A 322 15.75 4.64 7.73
C ARG A 322 16.87 4.41 6.72
N GLY A 323 16.52 4.38 5.43
CA GLY A 323 17.51 4.23 4.37
C GLY A 323 18.15 2.85 4.35
N TYR A 324 17.37 1.78 4.59
CA TYR A 324 17.87 0.41 4.64
C TYR A 324 18.56 0.01 3.32
N SER A 325 18.15 0.60 2.20
CA SER A 325 18.79 0.36 0.90
C SER A 325 20.14 1.09 0.74
N GLY A 326 20.51 1.97 1.67
CA GLY A 326 21.68 2.84 1.52
C GLY A 326 21.56 3.80 0.33
N GLY A 327 20.32 4.21 0.03
CA GLY A 327 19.99 5.11 -1.09
C GLY A 327 19.94 4.42 -2.45
N GLU A 328 19.93 3.08 -2.50
CA GLU A 328 19.86 2.33 -3.75
C GLU A 328 18.52 2.56 -4.46
N GLN A 329 17.41 2.59 -3.70
CA GLN A 329 16.10 2.89 -4.26
C GLN A 329 16.03 4.30 -4.88
N THR A 330 16.53 5.31 -4.18
CA THR A 330 16.52 6.70 -4.68
C THR A 330 17.36 6.86 -5.95
N ARG A 331 18.52 6.18 -6.04
CA ARG A 331 19.32 6.15 -7.28
C ARG A 331 18.57 5.46 -8.42
N TRP A 332 17.99 4.29 -8.15
CA TRP A 332 17.17 3.55 -9.10
C TRP A 332 15.97 4.38 -9.60
N LEU A 333 15.28 5.06 -8.68
CA LEU A 333 14.17 5.96 -9.00
C LEU A 333 14.63 7.08 -9.94
N GLY A 334 15.72 7.78 -9.59
CA GLY A 334 16.27 8.85 -10.42
C GLY A 334 16.60 8.39 -11.84
N GLU A 335 17.20 7.21 -11.98
CA GLU A 335 17.54 6.64 -13.29
C GLU A 335 16.28 6.20 -14.07
N THR A 336 15.30 5.61 -13.38
CA THR A 336 14.02 5.18 -13.98
C THR A 336 13.24 6.38 -14.51
N LEU A 337 13.12 7.44 -13.70
CA LEU A 337 12.42 8.66 -14.08
C LEU A 337 13.15 9.41 -15.20
N ARG A 338 14.49 9.44 -15.16
CA ARG A 338 15.29 10.04 -16.24
C ARG A 338 15.00 9.36 -17.57
N LYS A 339 15.09 8.01 -17.62
CA LYS A 339 14.78 7.24 -18.84
C LYS A 339 13.36 7.49 -19.34
N ALA A 340 12.39 7.51 -18.41
CA ALA A 340 11.00 7.78 -18.75
C ALA A 340 10.80 9.18 -19.33
N SER A 341 11.49 10.18 -18.78
CA SER A 341 11.40 11.56 -19.27
C SER A 341 11.97 11.74 -20.68
N GLU A 342 12.89 10.87 -21.10
CA GLU A 342 13.51 10.87 -22.43
C GLU A 342 12.76 9.99 -23.44
N ASP A 343 11.96 9.00 -22.96
CA ASP A 343 11.20 8.09 -23.83
C ASP A 343 9.96 8.79 -24.40
N LYS A 344 9.95 9.01 -25.71
CA LYS A 344 8.81 9.60 -26.44
C LYS A 344 7.56 8.71 -26.44
N GLY A 345 7.70 7.44 -26.13
CA GLY A 345 6.59 6.51 -25.98
C GLY A 345 5.85 6.65 -24.65
N ILE A 346 6.40 7.38 -23.67
CA ILE A 346 5.82 7.61 -22.35
C ILE A 346 5.28 9.03 -22.27
N ASP A 347 3.97 9.17 -22.11
CA ASP A 347 3.32 10.46 -21.89
C ASP A 347 3.16 10.76 -20.39
N TRP A 348 2.90 9.73 -19.58
CA TRP A 348 2.54 9.85 -18.17
C TRP A 348 3.48 9.07 -17.28
N ILE A 349 3.79 9.64 -16.13
CA ILE A 349 4.52 8.99 -15.03
C ILE A 349 3.64 9.04 -13.78
N VAL A 350 3.22 7.87 -13.33
CA VAL A 350 2.41 7.67 -12.11
C VAL A 350 3.28 6.96 -11.08
N VAL A 351 3.45 7.55 -9.92
CA VAL A 351 4.15 6.95 -8.78
C VAL A 351 3.12 6.42 -7.79
N GLN A 352 3.35 5.21 -7.29
CA GLN A 352 2.63 4.59 -6.20
C GLN A 352 3.58 4.42 -5.02
N MET A 353 3.16 4.81 -3.83
CA MET A 353 3.85 4.56 -2.57
C MET A 353 2.84 4.55 -1.43
N HIS A 354 3.24 4.10 -0.24
CA HIS A 354 2.28 4.04 0.85
C HIS A 354 2.20 5.35 1.62
N GLN A 355 3.29 5.76 2.31
CA GLN A 355 3.26 6.96 3.16
C GLN A 355 3.26 8.25 2.33
N ASP A 356 2.77 9.33 2.97
CA ASP A 356 2.44 10.58 2.32
C ASP A 356 3.55 11.62 2.40
N ALA A 357 3.93 12.18 1.24
CA ALA A 357 4.69 13.43 1.21
C ALA A 357 3.83 14.63 1.59
N LEU A 358 2.53 14.57 1.25
CA LEU A 358 1.52 15.61 1.45
C LEU A 358 0.24 14.97 1.96
N THR A 359 -0.21 15.35 3.14
CA THR A 359 -1.54 15.07 3.68
C THR A 359 -1.99 16.25 4.50
N SER A 360 -3.26 16.48 4.63
CA SER A 360 -3.83 17.49 5.52
C SER A 360 -4.14 16.97 6.92
N SER A 361 -3.68 15.77 7.25
CA SER A 361 -3.84 15.15 8.57
C SER A 361 -3.13 15.96 9.65
N LYS A 362 -3.79 16.18 10.78
CA LYS A 362 -3.26 16.88 11.94
C LYS A 362 -2.95 15.95 13.12
N THR A 363 -3.78 14.98 13.36
CA THR A 363 -3.73 14.13 14.56
C THR A 363 -3.32 12.70 14.27
N GLY A 364 -3.60 12.22 13.06
CA GLY A 364 -3.29 10.87 12.59
C GLY A 364 -1.84 10.70 12.14
N ASN A 365 -1.65 10.10 11.00
CA ASN A 365 -0.35 9.93 10.37
C ASN A 365 0.25 11.29 10.04
N GLY A 366 0.33 11.76 8.89
CA GLY A 366 0.83 13.10 8.57
C GLY A 366 1.89 13.06 7.49
N SER A 367 2.19 14.22 6.93
CA SER A 367 3.21 14.38 5.89
C SER A 367 4.60 13.99 6.38
N ASP A 368 5.42 13.45 5.51
CA ASP A 368 6.79 13.02 5.85
C ASP A 368 7.85 13.82 5.12
N LYS A 369 8.69 14.53 5.88
CA LYS A 369 9.81 15.32 5.35
C LYS A 369 10.89 14.45 4.70
N GLY A 370 11.05 13.21 5.13
CA GLY A 370 12.03 12.29 4.52
C GLY A 370 11.70 12.01 3.05
N ILE A 371 10.43 11.81 2.72
CA ILE A 371 9.96 11.67 1.33
C ILE A 371 10.17 12.98 0.57
N ARG A 372 9.81 14.12 1.18
CA ARG A 372 9.99 15.43 0.55
C ARG A 372 11.44 15.71 0.18
N GLU A 373 12.38 15.40 1.07
CA GLU A 373 13.82 15.56 0.82
C GLU A 373 14.33 14.62 -0.27
N ALA A 374 13.94 13.35 -0.21
CA ALA A 374 14.53 12.32 -1.04
C ALA A 374 13.95 12.30 -2.47
N TRP A 375 12.65 12.51 -2.62
CA TRP A 375 11.95 12.17 -3.86
C TRP A 375 11.24 13.33 -4.54
N LEU A 376 10.71 14.36 -3.84
CA LEU A 376 10.05 15.48 -4.50
C LEU A 376 10.96 16.22 -5.50
N PRO A 377 12.27 16.43 -5.23
CA PRO A 377 13.16 17.02 -6.23
C PRO A 377 13.31 16.17 -7.51
N LEU A 378 13.20 14.84 -7.40
CA LEU A 378 13.21 13.94 -8.55
C LEU A 378 11.89 14.01 -9.31
N PHE A 379 10.76 14.07 -8.60
CA PHE A 379 9.45 14.22 -9.22
C PHE A 379 9.35 15.53 -10.02
N ASP A 380 9.81 16.63 -9.43
CA ASP A 380 9.87 17.94 -10.10
C ASP A 380 10.77 17.93 -11.33
N ARG A 381 11.96 17.34 -11.20
CA ARG A 381 12.97 17.33 -12.26
C ARG A 381 12.53 16.54 -13.48
N TYR A 382 11.87 15.40 -13.27
CA TYR A 382 11.54 14.46 -14.35
C TYR A 382 10.07 14.48 -14.73
N GLY A 383 9.27 15.36 -14.11
CA GLY A 383 7.87 15.60 -14.47
C GLY A 383 6.97 14.42 -14.14
N VAL A 384 7.02 13.93 -12.88
CA VAL A 384 6.01 13.00 -12.37
C VAL A 384 4.65 13.70 -12.39
N ASP A 385 3.64 13.02 -12.90
CA ASP A 385 2.29 13.55 -13.08
C ASP A 385 1.42 13.35 -11.85
N LEU A 386 1.35 12.10 -11.38
CA LEU A 386 0.51 11.69 -10.26
C LEU A 386 1.33 10.91 -9.25
N VAL A 387 1.05 11.13 -7.98
CA VAL A 387 1.51 10.31 -6.85
C VAL A 387 0.28 9.78 -6.14
N LEU A 388 0.19 8.45 -5.98
CA LEU A 388 -0.91 7.75 -5.34
C LEU A 388 -0.39 7.16 -4.03
N CYS A 389 -1.01 7.53 -2.90
CA CYS A 389 -0.65 7.08 -1.56
C CYS A 389 -1.82 6.34 -0.89
N GLY A 390 -1.51 5.65 0.21
CA GLY A 390 -2.44 5.15 1.22
C GLY A 390 -2.22 5.89 2.54
N HIS A 391 -2.03 5.13 3.63
CA HIS A 391 -1.53 5.54 4.95
C HIS A 391 -2.46 6.42 5.79
N ASP A 392 -2.92 7.57 5.29
CA ASP A 392 -4.06 8.28 5.85
C ASP A 392 -5.35 7.67 5.29
N HIS A 393 -6.23 7.24 6.20
CA HIS A 393 -7.40 6.41 5.86
C HIS A 393 -8.57 7.24 5.35
N ASP A 394 -8.32 8.02 4.29
CA ASP A 394 -9.30 8.95 3.71
C ASP A 394 -9.04 9.23 2.22
N TYR A 395 -9.71 10.24 1.70
CA TYR A 395 -9.47 10.78 0.38
C TYR A 395 -8.99 12.21 0.44
N GLU A 396 -7.83 12.45 -0.14
CA GLU A 396 -7.32 13.79 -0.36
C GLU A 396 -6.76 13.97 -1.78
N ARG A 397 -6.82 15.19 -2.29
CA ARG A 397 -6.17 15.59 -3.53
C ARG A 397 -5.50 16.95 -3.38
N SER A 398 -4.26 17.04 -3.85
CA SER A 398 -3.55 18.32 -3.93
C SER A 398 -3.89 19.10 -5.20
N PHE A 399 -3.63 20.40 -5.18
CA PHE A 399 -3.31 21.14 -6.39
C PHE A 399 -2.01 20.60 -7.00
N PRO A 400 -1.72 20.87 -8.29
CA PRO A 400 -0.38 20.63 -8.82
C PRO A 400 0.66 21.36 -7.97
N VAL A 401 1.70 20.66 -7.54
CA VAL A 401 2.77 21.23 -6.70
C VAL A 401 4.11 21.14 -7.41
N ARG A 402 4.97 22.13 -7.18
CA ARG A 402 6.36 22.14 -7.64
C ARG A 402 7.24 23.01 -6.77
N GLY A 403 8.40 22.48 -6.40
CA GLY A 403 9.30 23.14 -5.45
C GLY A 403 8.74 23.20 -4.04
N CYS A 404 9.44 23.88 -3.16
CA CYS A 404 9.03 24.00 -1.76
C CYS A 404 9.25 25.42 -1.22
N ASN A 405 8.53 25.74 -0.14
CA ASN A 405 8.77 26.87 0.73
C ASN A 405 9.56 26.39 1.94
N HIS A 406 10.66 27.05 2.24
CA HIS A 406 11.46 26.78 3.44
C HIS A 406 10.88 27.50 4.65
N HIS A 407 11.07 26.92 5.84
CA HIS A 407 10.66 27.49 7.13
C HIS A 407 9.17 27.90 7.20
N ALA A 408 8.31 27.14 6.51
CA ALA A 408 6.87 27.38 6.49
C ALA A 408 6.11 26.66 7.62
N GLY A 409 6.78 25.76 8.34
CA GLY A 409 6.21 25.05 9.47
C GLY A 409 6.61 25.67 10.80
N MET A 410 5.91 25.26 11.86
CA MET A 410 6.22 25.60 13.25
C MET A 410 6.32 24.32 14.08
N ASP A 411 7.32 24.25 14.96
CA ASP A 411 7.43 23.18 15.94
C ASP A 411 6.17 23.18 16.83
N ALA A 412 5.49 22.05 16.91
CA ALA A 412 4.20 21.93 17.60
C ALA A 412 4.29 22.17 19.13
N VAL A 413 5.50 22.12 19.71
CA VAL A 413 5.73 22.27 21.15
C VAL A 413 6.28 23.65 21.48
N THR A 414 7.29 24.10 20.73
CA THR A 414 8.00 25.34 21.03
C THR A 414 7.46 26.57 20.29
N GLY A 415 6.72 26.35 19.20
CA GLY A 415 6.24 27.41 18.32
C GLY A 415 7.33 28.05 17.46
N GLU A 416 8.56 27.51 17.48
CA GLU A 416 9.67 28.02 16.68
C GLU A 416 9.54 27.63 15.21
N PRO A 417 9.98 28.45 14.24
CA PRO A 417 9.95 28.11 12.83
C PRO A 417 10.77 26.85 12.51
N VAL A 418 10.18 25.95 11.74
CA VAL A 418 10.81 24.69 11.30
C VAL A 418 10.75 24.59 9.78
N ASP A 419 11.84 24.13 9.18
CA ASP A 419 11.86 23.82 7.76
C ASP A 419 11.19 22.46 7.50
N THR A 420 9.97 22.51 6.98
CA THR A 420 9.18 21.34 6.60
C THR A 420 9.34 20.96 5.13
N LEU A 421 10.04 21.77 4.34
CA LEU A 421 10.06 21.68 2.86
C LEU A 421 8.63 21.67 2.31
N GLN A 422 7.84 22.64 2.71
CA GLN A 422 6.43 22.73 2.34
C GLN A 422 6.24 22.77 0.82
N PRO A 423 5.55 21.79 0.22
CA PRO A 423 5.30 21.79 -1.22
C PRO A 423 4.49 23.00 -1.66
N ARG A 424 4.90 23.61 -2.76
CA ARG A 424 4.32 24.85 -3.26
C ARG A 424 3.30 24.59 -4.36
N PRO A 425 2.03 24.95 -4.19
CA PRO A 425 1.04 24.89 -5.25
C PRO A 425 1.41 25.83 -6.40
N VAL A 426 1.33 25.35 -7.64
CA VAL A 426 1.56 26.15 -8.85
C VAL A 426 0.26 26.63 -9.46
N ILE A 427 -0.86 25.99 -9.11
CA ILE A 427 -2.22 26.39 -9.46
C ILE A 427 -3.02 26.47 -8.16
N THR A 428 -3.50 27.66 -7.80
CA THR A 428 -4.28 27.89 -6.59
C THR A 428 -5.79 27.80 -6.80
N THR A 429 -6.23 27.78 -8.06
CA THR A 429 -7.64 27.69 -8.44
C THR A 429 -7.84 26.57 -9.45
N ASN A 430 -8.98 25.89 -9.36
CA ASN A 430 -9.36 24.90 -10.38
C ASN A 430 -9.55 25.60 -11.73
N PRO A 431 -9.03 25.01 -12.81
CA PRO A 431 -9.33 25.50 -14.16
C PRO A 431 -10.85 25.53 -14.39
N ALA A 432 -11.31 26.49 -15.17
CA ALA A 432 -12.75 26.63 -15.47
C ALA A 432 -13.34 25.43 -16.21
N ASP A 433 -12.51 24.66 -16.90
CA ASP A 433 -12.87 23.43 -17.62
C ASP A 433 -12.69 22.14 -16.79
N GLY A 434 -12.30 22.26 -15.51
CA GLY A 434 -12.04 21.11 -14.63
C GLY A 434 -10.83 20.26 -15.03
N ALA A 435 -10.03 20.66 -16.02
CA ALA A 435 -8.85 19.94 -16.46
C ALA A 435 -7.58 20.54 -15.85
N PHE A 436 -6.70 19.68 -15.30
CA PHE A 436 -5.40 20.07 -14.80
C PHE A 436 -4.28 19.68 -15.76
N ASP A 437 -3.45 20.64 -16.10
CA ASP A 437 -2.23 20.40 -16.87
C ASP A 437 -1.10 19.94 -15.93
N THR A 438 -0.82 18.64 -15.90
CA THR A 438 0.21 18.05 -15.04
C THR A 438 1.64 18.43 -15.44
N SER A 439 1.84 19.05 -16.60
CA SER A 439 3.15 19.62 -16.95
C SER A 439 3.54 20.79 -16.04
N GLN A 440 2.57 21.38 -15.34
CA GLN A 440 2.77 22.47 -14.38
C GLN A 440 3.28 21.99 -13.02
N GLY A 441 2.94 20.77 -12.60
CA GLY A 441 3.35 20.21 -11.32
C GLY A 441 2.72 18.83 -11.08
N THR A 442 3.25 18.16 -10.06
CA THR A 442 2.79 16.84 -9.62
C THR A 442 1.53 16.97 -8.77
N ILE A 443 0.54 16.09 -8.99
CA ILE A 443 -0.66 16.00 -8.17
C ILE A 443 -0.53 14.78 -7.25
N HIS A 444 -0.74 14.98 -5.96
CA HIS A 444 -0.75 13.93 -4.96
C HIS A 444 -2.19 13.58 -4.60
N LEU A 445 -2.46 12.28 -4.56
CA LEU A 445 -3.74 11.68 -4.21
C LEU A 445 -3.53 10.73 -3.03
N ILE A 446 -4.27 10.93 -1.95
CA ILE A 446 -4.36 9.99 -0.84
C ILE A 446 -5.61 9.16 -1.05
N LEU A 447 -5.46 7.86 -1.05
CA LEU A 447 -6.46 6.87 -1.40
C LEU A 447 -6.43 5.73 -0.36
N GLY A 448 -6.29 6.05 0.94
CA GLY A 448 -6.12 5.07 2.01
C GLY A 448 -7.42 4.48 2.56
N GLY A 449 -8.50 4.59 1.80
CA GLY A 449 -9.83 4.18 2.24
C GLY A 449 -10.34 2.85 1.69
N GLY A 450 -9.46 1.89 1.37
CA GLY A 450 -9.87 0.59 0.84
C GLY A 450 -10.78 -0.19 1.78
N GLY A 451 -10.31 -0.46 2.97
CA GLY A 451 -11.06 -1.22 3.99
C GLY A 451 -10.92 -0.65 5.39
N THR A 452 -10.19 0.45 5.53
CA THR A 452 -10.06 1.24 6.76
C THR A 452 -10.60 2.65 6.53
N SER A 453 -10.98 3.35 7.60
CA SER A 453 -11.52 4.71 7.50
C SER A 453 -11.22 5.51 8.76
N ALA A 454 -10.74 6.72 8.58
CA ALA A 454 -10.51 7.68 9.66
C ALA A 454 -10.76 9.13 9.19
N PRO A 455 -11.96 9.46 8.69
CA PRO A 455 -12.22 10.78 8.09
C PRO A 455 -12.22 11.93 9.10
N LEU A 456 -12.42 11.64 10.39
CA LEU A 456 -12.62 12.66 11.43
C LEU A 456 -11.33 13.18 12.05
N ASP A 457 -10.24 12.44 11.96
CA ASP A 457 -8.95 12.83 12.57
C ASP A 457 -8.20 13.87 11.75
N VAL A 458 -8.71 14.21 10.58
CA VAL A 458 -7.91 14.74 9.50
C VAL A 458 -7.85 16.26 9.49
N TYR A 459 -8.89 16.95 9.98
CA TYR A 459 -9.04 18.36 9.60
C TYR A 459 -9.03 19.30 10.80
N GLY A 460 -7.82 19.77 11.15
CA GLY A 460 -7.67 20.93 12.02
C GLY A 460 -7.66 22.21 11.20
N LEU A 461 -8.42 23.22 11.63
CA LEU A 461 -8.25 24.58 11.14
C LEU A 461 -7.37 25.36 12.11
N ASP A 462 -6.42 26.13 11.59
CA ASP A 462 -5.73 27.14 12.37
C ASP A 462 -6.68 28.26 12.73
N ALA A 463 -6.80 28.60 14.02
CA ALA A 463 -7.72 29.61 14.49
C ALA A 463 -7.32 31.05 14.06
N GLY A 464 -6.05 31.26 13.72
CA GLY A 464 -5.54 32.57 13.27
C GLY A 464 -5.65 32.77 11.77
N THR A 465 -5.33 31.76 10.99
CA THR A 465 -5.30 31.83 9.51
C THR A 465 -6.57 31.30 8.84
N GLY A 466 -7.33 30.44 9.53
CA GLY A 466 -8.46 29.73 8.95
C GLY A 466 -8.07 28.63 7.95
N ASN A 467 -6.77 28.38 7.80
CA ASN A 467 -6.25 27.34 6.90
C ASN A 467 -6.27 25.97 7.58
N VAL A 468 -6.28 24.92 6.77
CA VAL A 468 -6.10 23.56 7.26
C VAL A 468 -4.67 23.39 7.72
N GLN A 469 -4.47 22.92 8.95
CA GLN A 469 -3.15 22.58 9.46
C GLN A 469 -2.85 21.11 9.26
N ALA A 470 -1.71 20.82 8.68
CA ALA A 470 -1.16 19.48 8.51
C ALA A 470 0.00 19.26 9.50
N LYS A 471 0.08 18.03 9.99
CA LYS A 471 1.24 17.56 10.75
C LYS A 471 2.34 17.11 9.79
N VAL A 472 3.59 17.41 10.14
CA VAL A 472 4.76 17.01 9.37
C VAL A 472 5.80 16.36 10.28
N PHE A 473 6.22 15.14 9.94
CA PHE A 473 7.36 14.50 10.59
C PHE A 473 8.66 15.09 10.05
N THR A 474 9.34 15.85 10.88
CA THR A 474 10.56 16.58 10.48
C THR A 474 11.85 15.96 10.95
N LYS A 475 11.77 14.93 11.81
CA LYS A 475 12.93 14.20 12.35
C LYS A 475 12.66 12.71 12.40
N PRO A 476 13.67 11.88 12.04
CA PRO A 476 13.52 10.43 12.12
C PRO A 476 13.33 9.99 13.57
N ASN A 477 12.54 8.93 13.76
CA ASN A 477 12.42 8.27 15.05
C ASN A 477 13.79 7.88 15.59
N ARG A 478 14.00 8.05 16.91
CA ARG A 478 15.25 7.69 17.57
C ARG A 478 14.99 6.71 18.71
N PRO A 479 15.90 5.74 18.92
CA PRO A 479 15.87 4.94 20.13
C PRO A 479 16.06 5.85 21.34
N VAL A 480 15.31 5.58 22.42
CA VAL A 480 15.47 6.30 23.69
C VAL A 480 16.58 5.65 24.49
N PRO A 481 17.70 6.34 24.75
CA PRO A 481 18.78 5.81 25.56
C PRO A 481 18.28 5.39 26.95
N GLY A 482 18.68 4.21 27.42
CA GLY A 482 18.41 3.73 28.78
C GLY A 482 16.98 3.22 29.04
N THR A 483 16.15 3.12 28.00
CA THR A 483 14.83 2.46 28.10
C THR A 483 14.87 1.05 27.55
N ALA A 484 13.84 0.25 27.92
CA ALA A 484 13.69 -1.06 27.33
C ALA A 484 13.65 -0.94 25.80
N ALA A 485 14.21 -1.92 25.15
CA ALA A 485 14.22 -2.06 23.72
C ALA A 485 12.86 -1.75 23.10
N ASN A 486 12.87 -1.26 21.89
CA ASN A 486 11.70 -0.83 21.13
C ASN A 486 10.99 0.42 21.66
N THR A 487 11.57 1.14 22.61
CA THR A 487 11.10 2.48 22.91
C THR A 487 11.73 3.45 21.91
N PHE A 488 11.22 3.43 20.71
CA PHE A 488 11.45 4.53 19.79
C PHE A 488 10.46 5.63 20.16
N VAL A 489 10.97 6.79 20.49
CA VAL A 489 10.14 7.96 20.60
C VAL A 489 10.05 8.55 19.21
N ARG A 490 8.85 8.67 18.70
CA ARG A 490 8.57 9.76 17.77
C ARG A 490 9.20 10.99 18.43
N GLN A 491 10.20 11.55 17.80
CA GLN A 491 10.80 12.76 18.36
C GLN A 491 9.67 13.76 18.52
N PRO A 492 9.61 14.51 19.62
CA PRO A 492 8.63 15.58 19.80
C PRO A 492 9.00 16.73 18.85
N ALA A 493 8.84 16.51 17.59
CA ALA A 493 9.28 17.39 16.53
C ALA A 493 8.32 17.29 15.37
N ASP A 494 7.09 16.93 15.67
CA ASP A 494 5.99 17.13 14.77
C ASP A 494 5.87 18.64 14.56
N ALA A 495 6.16 19.08 13.37
CA ALA A 495 5.86 20.44 12.97
C ALA A 495 4.41 20.49 12.47
N LEU A 496 3.81 21.67 12.61
CA LEU A 496 2.55 22.00 11.98
C LEU A 496 2.81 23.00 10.86
N GLU A 497 2.13 22.83 9.75
CA GLU A 497 2.17 23.78 8.63
C GLU A 497 0.78 23.93 8.02
N ASP A 498 0.52 25.06 7.37
CA ASP A 498 -0.71 25.23 6.61
C ASP A 498 -0.68 24.37 5.34
N ALA A 499 -1.68 23.52 5.13
CA ALA A 499 -1.80 22.65 3.96
C ALA A 499 -2.23 23.45 2.71
N ILE A 500 -1.40 24.39 2.28
CA ILE A 500 -1.70 25.29 1.14
C ILE A 500 -1.87 24.56 -0.19
N TRP A 501 -1.39 23.33 -0.27
CA TRP A 501 -1.52 22.46 -1.44
C TRP A 501 -2.86 21.73 -1.50
N SER A 502 -3.62 21.65 -0.41
CA SER A 502 -4.86 20.86 -0.34
C SER A 502 -5.94 21.47 -1.23
N ALA A 503 -6.45 20.69 -2.18
CA ALA A 503 -7.47 21.12 -3.14
C ALA A 503 -8.83 20.47 -2.89
N GLN A 504 -8.87 19.21 -2.47
CA GLN A 504 -10.10 18.46 -2.21
C GLN A 504 -9.90 17.41 -1.13
N ARG A 505 -10.95 17.11 -0.38
CA ARG A 505 -10.98 16.11 0.69
C ARG A 505 -12.39 15.58 0.85
N ASP A 506 -12.52 14.30 1.21
CA ASP A 506 -13.78 13.75 1.68
C ASP A 506 -13.82 13.81 3.22
N THR A 507 -14.74 14.60 3.75
CA THR A 507 -14.98 14.71 5.21
C THR A 507 -16.12 13.84 5.70
N GLY A 508 -16.80 13.12 4.79
CA GLY A 508 -17.98 12.31 5.09
C GLY A 508 -17.67 10.86 5.41
N THR A 509 -16.65 10.32 4.75
CA THR A 509 -16.18 8.94 4.97
C THR A 509 -14.75 8.80 4.47
N GLY A 510 -13.97 7.89 5.08
CA GLY A 510 -12.68 7.50 4.53
C GLY A 510 -12.76 6.45 3.43
N TYR A 511 -13.83 5.66 3.40
CA TYR A 511 -13.97 4.55 2.46
C TYR A 511 -14.21 4.98 1.02
N GLY A 512 -13.36 4.52 0.09
CA GLY A 512 -13.53 4.84 -1.31
C GLY A 512 -12.61 4.10 -2.26
N ILE A 513 -12.80 4.36 -3.55
CA ILE A 513 -12.02 3.80 -4.64
C ILE A 513 -11.86 4.84 -5.76
N ALA A 514 -10.64 5.01 -6.23
CA ALA A 514 -10.36 5.81 -7.41
C ALA A 514 -10.37 4.95 -8.68
N VAL A 515 -11.04 5.44 -9.69
CA VAL A 515 -11.16 4.82 -11.03
C VAL A 515 -10.56 5.77 -12.05
N PHE A 516 -9.55 5.31 -12.76
CA PHE A 516 -8.81 6.10 -13.72
C PHE A 516 -9.03 5.58 -15.15
N ASP A 517 -9.39 6.46 -16.05
CA ASP A 517 -9.52 6.20 -17.49
C ASP A 517 -8.44 6.95 -18.25
N HIS A 518 -7.54 6.23 -18.91
CA HIS A 518 -6.51 6.80 -19.77
C HIS A 518 -6.95 6.83 -21.22
N ASP A 519 -6.84 8.00 -21.85
CA ASP A 519 -6.94 8.18 -23.30
C ASP A 519 -5.59 8.69 -23.84
N PRO A 520 -4.90 7.91 -24.69
CA PRO A 520 -3.62 8.31 -25.27
C PRO A 520 -3.75 9.47 -26.28
N GLY A 521 -4.97 9.85 -26.66
CA GLY A 521 -5.23 10.91 -27.62
C GLY A 521 -4.69 10.63 -29.02
N LYS A 522 -4.82 11.63 -29.89
CA LYS A 522 -4.28 11.58 -31.25
C LYS A 522 -2.88 12.20 -31.33
N PRO A 523 -2.03 11.81 -32.30
CA PRO A 523 -0.75 12.49 -32.56
C PRO A 523 -0.91 14.00 -32.70
N GLY A 524 -0.07 14.77 -31.97
CA GLY A 524 -0.12 16.23 -31.96
C GLY A 524 -1.26 16.84 -31.11
N GLY A 525 -2.10 16.03 -30.50
CA GLY A 525 -3.17 16.46 -29.60
C GLY A 525 -2.82 16.33 -28.12
N LYS A 526 -3.85 16.33 -27.29
CA LYS A 526 -3.74 16.06 -25.86
C LYS A 526 -3.94 14.58 -25.57
N THR A 527 -3.30 14.11 -24.53
CA THR A 527 -3.59 12.84 -23.83
C THR A 527 -4.18 13.16 -22.48
N THR A 528 -5.06 12.31 -21.97
CA THR A 528 -5.78 12.55 -20.72
C THR A 528 -5.79 11.32 -19.81
N ILE A 529 -5.89 11.59 -18.50
CA ILE A 529 -6.30 10.64 -17.48
C ILE A 529 -7.49 11.28 -16.78
N THR A 530 -8.65 10.63 -16.83
CA THR A 530 -9.82 11.04 -16.04
C THR A 530 -9.94 10.16 -14.82
N MET A 531 -9.92 10.76 -13.65
CA MET A 531 -10.18 10.09 -12.38
C MET A 531 -11.62 10.36 -11.94
N ASN A 532 -12.30 9.29 -11.57
CA ASN A 532 -13.56 9.34 -10.82
C ASN A 532 -13.30 8.71 -9.45
N TYR A 533 -13.43 9.50 -8.39
CA TYR A 533 -13.38 8.96 -7.03
C TYR A 533 -14.80 8.66 -6.56
N TYR A 534 -14.99 7.42 -6.12
CA TYR A 534 -16.26 6.95 -5.55
C TYR A 534 -16.06 6.67 -4.08
N HIS A 535 -16.89 7.26 -3.23
CA HIS A 535 -16.89 7.01 -1.79
C HIS A 535 -18.08 6.14 -1.36
N ALA A 536 -18.01 5.59 -0.16
CA ALA A 536 -19.08 4.77 0.43
C ALA A 536 -19.74 5.51 1.60
N PRO A 537 -20.68 6.43 1.35
CA PRO A 537 -21.29 7.24 2.41
C PRO A 537 -22.02 6.37 3.42
N GLY A 538 -21.82 6.68 4.71
CA GLY A 538 -22.41 5.92 5.82
C GLY A 538 -21.78 4.57 6.12
N ALA A 539 -20.73 4.15 5.37
CA ALA A 539 -20.05 2.88 5.60
C ALA A 539 -19.28 2.85 6.93
N ASP A 540 -18.92 4.01 7.48
CA ASP A 540 -18.33 4.13 8.82
C ASP A 540 -19.27 3.68 9.95
N GLN A 541 -20.58 3.74 9.75
CA GLN A 541 -21.58 3.25 10.68
C GLN A 541 -22.07 1.84 10.32
N THR A 542 -22.24 1.59 9.01
CA THR A 542 -22.73 0.29 8.53
C THR A 542 -22.07 -0.06 7.20
N PRO A 543 -21.24 -1.12 7.15
CA PRO A 543 -20.57 -1.53 5.91
C PRO A 543 -21.54 -1.65 4.73
N SER A 544 -21.16 -1.13 3.58
CA SER A 544 -22.03 -0.96 2.42
C SER A 544 -21.31 -1.27 1.11
N ALA A 545 -22.04 -1.95 0.22
CA ALA A 545 -21.62 -2.15 -1.18
C ALA A 545 -21.93 -0.94 -2.07
N THR A 546 -22.60 0.09 -1.54
CA THR A 546 -22.95 1.30 -2.30
C THR A 546 -21.77 2.24 -2.35
N TYR A 547 -21.32 2.56 -3.55
CA TYR A 547 -20.32 3.55 -3.82
C TYR A 547 -20.93 4.62 -4.72
N GLU A 548 -20.84 5.88 -4.31
CA GLU A 548 -21.37 7.05 -5.00
C GLU A 548 -20.24 7.91 -5.55
N LEU A 549 -20.46 8.55 -6.67
CA LEU A 549 -19.47 9.44 -7.28
C LEU A 549 -19.29 10.69 -6.40
N PHE A 550 -18.09 10.90 -5.88
CA PHE A 550 -17.73 12.07 -5.07
C PHE A 550 -17.04 13.16 -5.91
N GLU A 551 -16.05 12.78 -6.73
CA GLU A 551 -15.32 13.73 -7.54
C GLU A 551 -15.02 13.14 -8.92
N THR A 552 -15.08 14.00 -9.96
CA THR A 552 -14.53 13.73 -11.29
C THR A 552 -13.52 14.81 -11.62
N ILE A 553 -12.33 14.41 -12.04
CA ILE A 553 -11.27 15.32 -12.46
C ILE A 553 -10.53 14.76 -13.68
N THR A 554 -10.16 15.65 -14.60
CA THR A 554 -9.38 15.29 -15.78
C THR A 554 -7.99 15.92 -15.71
N PHE A 555 -6.98 15.08 -15.78
CA PHE A 555 -5.60 15.49 -15.97
C PHE A 555 -5.30 15.49 -17.47
N SER A 556 -4.61 16.49 -17.95
CA SER A 556 -4.33 16.63 -19.38
C SER A 556 -2.94 17.18 -19.63
N LYS A 557 -2.34 16.77 -20.72
CA LYS A 557 -1.11 17.37 -21.25
C LYS A 557 -0.95 17.08 -22.72
N THR A 558 0.01 17.75 -23.37
CA THR A 558 0.34 17.47 -24.76
C THR A 558 0.96 16.08 -24.89
N ARG A 559 0.41 15.26 -25.79
CA ARG A 559 0.96 13.96 -26.13
C ARG A 559 2.35 14.12 -26.75
N ARG A 560 3.30 13.34 -26.29
CA ARG A 560 4.65 13.30 -26.87
C ARG A 560 4.61 12.67 -28.27
N SER A 561 5.33 13.28 -29.22
CA SER A 561 5.37 12.87 -30.62
C SER A 561 6.43 11.77 -30.87
#